data_bad05f4feb9ae81a4a7c1caf4d7e3833
#
_entry.id   bad05f4feb9ae81a4a7c1caf4d7e3833
#
_cell.length_a   1.000
_cell.length_b   1.000
_cell.length_c   1.000
_cell.angle_alpha   90.00
_cell.angle_beta   90.00
_cell.angle_gamma   90.00
#
_symmetry.space_group_name_H-M   'P 1'
#
loop_
_entity.id
_entity.type
_entity.pdbx_description
1 polymer ?
#
loop_
_entity_poly.entity_id
_entity_poly.type
_entity_poly.pdbx_seq_one_letter_code
_entity_poly.pdbx_strand_id
1 'polypeptide(L)'
;MSLTDSVVYQIYPTSFRDSTGDGVGDLRGIIEKVDYIASLGVDHVWLNPFFPSPGRDNGYDISDYCAIDPAMGTMEDFEDLVAALGERGIGVMLDMVLNHVSTDHEWFQRALAGDPEYQDYFYLLPPKEDGSLPTNWVSKFGGPAWAPFGDTGLYYLCLYDRTQADLNWHNPAVRAQAAGVVNFWRSKGVKDFRFDVINVIGKTLPLEDAPAGADDRYMYTDGPLVHDYLRELSAASFGQDPDAMTVGEMSSTTVEACVGYSNPANGELSMVFSFHHLKVDYANGAKWTRVPYDFAALKRILNEWALGMQAGGGWNALFWNNHDQPRAIDRFADAVSYHVESATMLATIIHLLRGTPYVYMGEEIGMTDPAYRSIEDYVDIEARNAYKELTAGGMEPQEAFAVVRSKARDNARTPMQWNAEVPGAGSTTGRPWLRPTNQGGRQCRARGGAGADPALLPASHRPAQGAARHLPRRLRPLPHGARGRPGLYP
;
A
#
# COMPACT_ATOMS: atom_id res chain seq x y z
N MET A 1 -5.87 4.82 22.01
CA MET A 1 -6.83 5.50 21.10
C MET A 1 -7.77 4.46 20.52
N SER A 2 -9.02 4.80 20.16
CA SER A 2 -9.98 3.80 19.64
C SER A 2 -9.86 3.70 18.13
N LEU A 3 -9.77 2.49 17.57
CA LEU A 3 -9.78 2.25 16.11
C LEU A 3 -10.99 2.91 15.40
N THR A 4 -12.09 3.04 16.13
CA THR A 4 -13.34 3.62 15.60
C THR A 4 -13.30 5.13 15.43
N ASP A 5 -12.36 5.80 16.04
CA ASP A 5 -12.28 7.26 16.08
C ASP A 5 -11.00 7.80 15.44
N SER A 6 -10.17 6.88 14.89
CA SER A 6 -8.90 7.21 14.26
C SER A 6 -9.02 7.38 12.75
N VAL A 7 -8.25 8.32 12.21
CA VAL A 7 -8.04 8.55 10.77
C VAL A 7 -6.54 8.51 10.50
N VAL A 8 -6.12 7.76 9.48
CA VAL A 8 -4.71 7.65 9.08
C VAL A 8 -4.48 8.41 7.79
N TYR A 9 -3.42 9.22 7.77
CA TYR A 9 -2.96 9.92 6.57
C TYR A 9 -1.72 9.23 6.01
N GLN A 10 -1.80 8.71 4.80
CA GLN A 10 -0.68 8.04 4.16
C GLN A 10 0.17 9.03 3.37
N ILE A 11 1.47 9.04 3.62
CA ILE A 11 2.48 9.83 2.93
C ILE A 11 3.43 8.92 2.16
N TYR A 12 3.61 9.20 0.87
CA TYR A 12 4.68 8.67 0.04
C TYR A 12 5.84 9.69 0.06
N PRO A 13 6.89 9.48 0.88
CA PRO A 13 7.89 10.50 1.19
C PRO A 13 8.53 11.12 -0.04
N THR A 14 8.97 10.28 -0.98
CA THR A 14 9.62 10.67 -2.26
C THR A 14 8.85 11.74 -3.04
N SER A 15 7.52 11.80 -2.88
CA SER A 15 6.63 12.70 -3.62
C SER A 15 5.97 13.78 -2.76
N PHE A 16 6.22 13.82 -1.46
CA PHE A 16 5.47 14.72 -0.58
C PHE A 16 6.03 16.14 -0.60
N ARG A 17 7.29 16.31 -0.18
CA ARG A 17 7.97 17.62 -0.15
C ARG A 17 9.47 17.41 -0.12
N ASP A 18 10.17 18.04 -1.04
CA ASP A 18 11.62 18.08 -1.14
C ASP A 18 12.15 19.36 -0.45
N SER A 19 12.95 19.20 0.57
CA SER A 19 13.58 20.31 1.30
C SER A 19 14.94 20.70 0.73
N THR A 20 15.60 19.81 -0.01
CA THR A 20 16.97 19.97 -0.53
C THR A 20 17.01 20.57 -1.93
N GLY A 21 15.97 20.38 -2.73
CA GLY A 21 15.88 20.85 -4.11
C GLY A 21 16.46 19.88 -5.13
N ASP A 22 16.66 18.60 -4.77
CA ASP A 22 17.16 17.58 -5.68
C ASP A 22 16.08 16.88 -6.53
N GLY A 23 14.84 17.13 -6.22
CA GLY A 23 13.67 16.59 -6.95
C GLY A 23 13.00 15.41 -6.26
N VAL A 24 13.54 14.96 -5.12
CA VAL A 24 13.04 13.84 -4.31
C VAL A 24 12.59 14.36 -2.95
N GLY A 25 11.40 13.99 -2.51
CA GLY A 25 10.91 14.36 -1.19
C GLY A 25 11.67 13.64 -0.08
N ASP A 26 11.73 14.27 1.10
CA ASP A 26 12.54 13.84 2.22
C ASP A 26 11.84 14.06 3.58
N LEU A 27 12.44 13.55 4.67
CA LEU A 27 11.88 13.64 6.02
C LEU A 27 11.77 15.10 6.50
N ARG A 28 12.77 15.96 6.19
CA ARG A 28 12.73 17.38 6.50
C ARG A 28 11.58 18.09 5.78
N GLY A 29 11.32 17.72 4.53
CA GLY A 29 10.18 18.22 3.79
C GLY A 29 8.84 17.83 4.43
N ILE A 30 8.73 16.64 5.04
CA ILE A 30 7.54 16.25 5.81
C ILE A 30 7.43 17.11 7.06
N ILE A 31 8.53 17.37 7.78
CA ILE A 31 8.56 18.25 8.96
C ILE A 31 8.06 19.66 8.60
N GLU A 32 8.46 20.22 7.46
CA GLU A 32 7.96 21.52 6.98
C GLU A 32 6.43 21.57 6.83
N LYS A 33 5.78 20.42 6.74
CA LYS A 33 4.34 20.27 6.50
C LYS A 33 3.54 19.72 7.68
N VAL A 34 4.15 19.56 8.84
CA VAL A 34 3.48 19.00 10.04
C VAL A 34 2.25 19.82 10.45
N ASP A 35 2.30 21.16 10.33
CA ASP A 35 1.14 22.01 10.63
C ASP A 35 -0.01 21.80 9.64
N TYR A 36 0.30 21.56 8.36
CA TYR A 36 -0.70 21.18 7.37
C TYR A 36 -1.33 19.84 7.72
N ILE A 37 -0.50 18.82 8.01
CA ILE A 37 -0.98 17.48 8.40
C ILE A 37 -1.89 17.58 9.61
N ALA A 38 -1.48 18.33 10.65
CA ALA A 38 -2.31 18.56 11.84
C ALA A 38 -3.64 19.26 11.50
N SER A 39 -3.64 20.18 10.53
CA SER A 39 -4.86 20.88 10.10
C SER A 39 -5.89 19.96 9.42
N LEU A 40 -5.48 18.78 8.95
CA LEU A 40 -6.38 17.78 8.39
C LEU A 40 -7.20 17.06 9.49
N GLY A 41 -6.76 17.13 10.74
CA GLY A 41 -7.42 16.47 11.87
C GLY A 41 -7.24 14.96 11.89
N VAL A 42 -6.13 14.47 11.31
CA VAL A 42 -5.75 13.06 11.32
C VAL A 42 -5.08 12.67 12.63
N ASP A 43 -5.16 11.40 13.00
CA ASP A 43 -4.63 10.88 14.26
C ASP A 43 -3.29 10.17 14.07
N HIS A 44 -3.03 9.62 12.89
CA HIS A 44 -1.80 8.91 12.57
C HIS A 44 -1.31 9.28 11.16
N VAL A 45 0.02 9.23 10.98
CA VAL A 45 0.68 9.33 9.68
C VAL A 45 1.33 7.99 9.35
N TRP A 46 0.91 7.36 8.25
CA TRP A 46 1.58 6.20 7.69
C TRP A 46 2.61 6.67 6.66
N LEU A 47 3.89 6.36 6.91
CA LEU A 47 4.99 6.61 6.00
C LEU A 47 5.29 5.35 5.18
N ASN A 48 5.26 5.47 3.85
CA ASN A 48 5.82 4.43 2.97
C ASN A 48 7.32 4.28 3.21
N PRO A 49 7.98 3.17 2.79
CA PRO A 49 9.37 2.91 3.10
C PRO A 49 10.30 4.06 2.72
N PHE A 50 11.18 4.41 3.64
CA PHE A 50 12.24 5.40 3.50
C PHE A 50 13.61 4.82 3.94
N PHE A 51 13.66 3.50 4.03
CA PHE A 51 14.85 2.73 4.35
C PHE A 51 15.81 2.67 3.17
N PRO A 52 17.12 2.41 3.37
CA PRO A 52 18.05 2.16 2.28
C PRO A 52 17.51 1.10 1.32
N SER A 53 17.48 1.45 0.05
CA SER A 53 16.95 0.62 -1.02
C SER A 53 17.65 0.94 -2.33
N PRO A 54 17.95 -0.05 -3.19
CA PRO A 54 18.38 0.22 -4.56
C PRO A 54 17.32 0.92 -5.43
N GLY A 55 16.07 1.01 -4.95
CA GLY A 55 14.98 1.70 -5.62
C GLY A 55 14.41 0.98 -6.84
N ARG A 56 14.65 -0.33 -6.98
CA ARG A 56 14.13 -1.13 -8.11
C ARG A 56 12.62 -1.30 -8.04
N ASP A 57 12.10 -1.39 -6.81
CA ASP A 57 10.66 -1.34 -6.50
C ASP A 57 10.33 -0.16 -5.58
N ASN A 58 10.93 1.00 -5.86
CA ASN A 58 10.59 2.28 -5.25
C ASN A 58 10.55 2.25 -3.71
N GLY A 59 11.53 1.59 -3.07
CA GLY A 59 11.68 1.51 -1.62
C GLY A 59 11.19 0.20 -0.99
N TYR A 60 10.44 -0.65 -1.71
CA TYR A 60 10.00 -1.95 -1.22
C TYR A 60 11.05 -3.07 -1.38
N ASP A 61 12.17 -2.79 -2.02
CA ASP A 61 13.39 -3.62 -2.09
C ASP A 61 14.40 -3.17 -1.02
N ILE A 62 14.08 -3.39 0.26
CA ILE A 62 14.84 -2.89 1.41
C ILE A 62 16.19 -3.60 1.53
N SER A 63 17.27 -2.83 1.64
CA SER A 63 18.64 -3.34 1.85
C SER A 63 19.15 -3.19 3.29
N ASP A 64 18.53 -2.33 4.11
CA ASP A 64 18.78 -2.20 5.55
C ASP A 64 17.52 -1.70 6.26
N TYR A 65 17.00 -2.48 7.19
CA TYR A 65 15.78 -2.14 7.93
C TYR A 65 15.98 -1.12 9.06
N CYS A 66 17.22 -0.91 9.50
CA CYS A 66 17.51 -0.14 10.72
C CYS A 66 18.22 1.20 10.42
N ALA A 67 18.24 1.60 9.16
CA ALA A 67 18.82 2.86 8.70
C ALA A 67 17.82 3.71 7.92
N ILE A 68 18.15 4.97 7.71
CA ILE A 68 17.43 5.89 6.83
C ILE A 68 18.17 5.95 5.50
N ASP A 69 17.45 5.92 4.37
CA ASP A 69 18.05 6.16 3.07
C ASP A 69 18.68 7.57 3.07
N PRO A 70 19.97 7.70 2.71
CA PRO A 70 20.63 9.01 2.69
C PRO A 70 19.93 10.08 1.82
N ALA A 71 19.16 9.66 0.81
CA ALA A 71 18.33 10.57 0.01
C ALA A 71 17.10 11.08 0.76
N MET A 72 16.65 10.34 1.80
CA MET A 72 15.48 10.71 2.62
C MET A 72 15.85 11.51 3.87
N GLY A 73 17.12 11.48 4.29
CA GLY A 73 17.60 12.19 5.48
C GLY A 73 18.43 11.33 6.42
N THR A 74 18.37 11.64 7.70
CA THR A 74 19.13 11.00 8.77
C THR A 74 18.21 10.41 9.84
N MET A 75 18.78 9.63 10.76
CA MET A 75 18.04 9.14 11.93
C MET A 75 17.58 10.29 12.84
N GLU A 76 18.37 11.37 12.94
CA GLU A 76 17.99 12.58 13.68
C GLU A 76 16.77 13.26 13.03
N ASP A 77 16.74 13.34 11.68
CA ASP A 77 15.58 13.87 10.96
C ASP A 77 14.31 13.06 11.23
N PHE A 78 14.44 11.74 11.33
CA PHE A 78 13.33 10.87 11.67
C PHE A 78 12.85 11.08 13.12
N GLU A 79 13.78 11.15 14.07
CA GLU A 79 13.44 11.40 15.48
C GLU A 79 12.78 12.78 15.66
N ASP A 80 13.26 13.79 14.94
CA ASP A 80 12.65 15.13 14.88
C ASP A 80 11.23 15.08 14.30
N LEU A 81 10.99 14.29 13.25
CA LEU A 81 9.66 14.11 12.66
C LEU A 81 8.69 13.46 13.65
N VAL A 82 9.13 12.39 14.32
CA VAL A 82 8.33 11.69 15.35
C VAL A 82 7.97 12.66 16.47
N ALA A 83 8.93 13.47 16.94
CA ALA A 83 8.70 14.46 17.98
C ALA A 83 7.71 15.55 17.52
N ALA A 84 7.91 16.10 16.31
CA ALA A 84 7.07 17.18 15.77
C ALA A 84 5.62 16.74 15.54
N LEU A 85 5.38 15.51 15.10
CA LEU A 85 4.04 14.92 14.99
C LEU A 85 3.45 14.64 16.36
N GLY A 86 4.26 14.08 17.28
CA GLY A 86 3.86 13.79 18.66
C GLY A 86 3.42 15.03 19.45
N GLU A 87 4.05 16.20 19.27
CA GLU A 87 3.63 17.48 19.84
C GLU A 87 2.22 17.89 19.42
N ARG A 88 1.74 17.39 18.30
CA ARG A 88 0.38 17.62 17.77
C ARG A 88 -0.57 16.47 18.04
N GLY A 89 -0.13 15.47 18.82
CA GLY A 89 -0.92 14.30 19.18
C GLY A 89 -1.10 13.31 18.01
N ILE A 90 -0.22 13.36 17.00
CA ILE A 90 -0.27 12.50 15.81
C ILE A 90 0.75 11.37 15.96
N GLY A 91 0.29 10.11 15.86
CA GLY A 91 1.14 8.92 15.87
C GLY A 91 1.83 8.69 14.53
N VAL A 92 2.96 7.97 14.58
CA VAL A 92 3.68 7.54 13.36
C VAL A 92 3.48 6.05 13.15
N MET A 93 3.01 5.67 11.96
CA MET A 93 2.89 4.30 11.49
C MET A 93 3.96 4.04 10.43
N LEU A 94 4.79 3.00 10.63
CA LEU A 94 5.81 2.60 9.66
C LEU A 94 5.39 1.41 8.82
N ASP A 95 5.84 1.43 7.57
CA ASP A 95 5.67 0.34 6.62
C ASP A 95 6.74 -0.73 6.83
N MET A 96 6.35 -1.95 7.20
CA MET A 96 7.23 -3.08 7.46
C MET A 96 7.09 -4.11 6.35
N VAL A 97 8.10 -4.16 5.47
CA VAL A 97 8.18 -5.13 4.37
C VAL A 97 8.93 -6.36 4.87
N LEU A 98 8.23 -7.30 5.48
CA LEU A 98 8.85 -8.45 6.16
C LEU A 98 8.74 -9.78 5.39
N ASN A 99 8.07 -9.78 4.22
CA ASN A 99 8.02 -10.99 3.39
C ASN A 99 9.32 -11.24 2.62
N HIS A 100 10.03 -10.18 2.22
CA HIS A 100 11.22 -10.26 1.36
C HIS A 100 12.22 -9.16 1.68
N VAL A 101 13.43 -9.33 1.21
CA VAL A 101 14.49 -8.31 1.25
C VAL A 101 15.06 -8.09 -0.14
N SER A 102 15.71 -6.94 -0.33
CA SER A 102 16.54 -6.72 -1.52
C SER A 102 17.62 -7.80 -1.65
N THR A 103 17.95 -8.19 -2.87
CA THR A 103 19.16 -8.98 -3.11
C THR A 103 20.45 -8.26 -2.70
N ASP A 104 20.41 -6.95 -2.48
CA ASP A 104 21.54 -6.16 -1.95
C ASP A 104 21.58 -6.14 -0.41
N HIS A 105 20.58 -6.72 0.29
CA HIS A 105 20.55 -6.83 1.75
C HIS A 105 21.68 -7.72 2.26
N GLU A 106 22.29 -7.38 3.39
CA GLU A 106 23.39 -8.12 3.99
C GLU A 106 23.07 -9.63 4.16
N TRP A 107 21.84 -9.97 4.55
CA TRP A 107 21.42 -11.36 4.71
C TRP A 107 21.53 -12.15 3.40
N PHE A 108 21.07 -11.58 2.28
CA PHE A 108 21.15 -12.25 0.98
C PHE A 108 22.60 -12.31 0.48
N GLN A 109 23.39 -11.26 0.68
CA GLN A 109 24.80 -11.25 0.28
C GLN A 109 25.63 -12.27 1.06
N ARG A 110 25.37 -12.45 2.37
CA ARG A 110 26.00 -13.50 3.16
C ARG A 110 25.58 -14.89 2.72
N ALA A 111 24.28 -15.09 2.44
CA ALA A 111 23.79 -16.34 1.88
C ALA A 111 24.50 -16.69 0.55
N LEU A 112 24.63 -15.70 -0.34
CA LEU A 112 25.29 -15.84 -1.65
C LEU A 112 26.79 -16.12 -1.51
N ALA A 113 27.44 -15.58 -0.47
CA ALA A 113 28.82 -15.87 -0.12
C ALA A 113 29.03 -17.28 0.48
N GLY A 114 27.97 -18.05 0.69
CA GLY A 114 28.03 -19.44 1.16
C GLY A 114 27.89 -19.61 2.67
N ASP A 115 27.42 -18.57 3.40
CA ASP A 115 27.13 -18.66 4.83
C ASP A 115 25.86 -19.52 5.05
N PRO A 116 25.99 -20.73 5.65
CA PRO A 116 24.87 -21.66 5.74
C PRO A 116 23.74 -21.14 6.65
N GLU A 117 24.04 -20.34 7.67
CA GLU A 117 23.02 -19.74 8.53
C GLU A 117 22.11 -18.81 7.72
N TYR A 118 22.69 -17.99 6.84
CA TYR A 118 21.93 -17.05 6.01
C TYR A 118 21.30 -17.72 4.79
N GLN A 119 21.84 -18.83 4.30
CA GLN A 119 21.16 -19.62 3.27
C GLN A 119 19.79 -20.14 3.74
N ASP A 120 19.68 -20.52 5.01
CA ASP A 120 18.42 -20.95 5.63
C ASP A 120 17.39 -19.80 5.81
N TYR A 121 17.80 -18.54 5.60
CA TYR A 121 16.89 -17.39 5.61
C TYR A 121 16.01 -17.30 4.36
N PHE A 122 16.34 -18.04 3.31
CA PHE A 122 15.69 -17.98 2.02
C PHE A 122 15.17 -19.35 1.59
N TYR A 123 14.17 -19.36 0.70
CA TYR A 123 13.74 -20.59 0.04
C TYR A 123 14.70 -20.87 -1.11
N LEU A 124 15.67 -21.77 -0.91
CA LEU A 124 16.65 -22.18 -1.90
C LEU A 124 16.36 -23.61 -2.33
N LEU A 125 16.02 -23.83 -3.60
CA LEU A 125 15.68 -25.14 -4.13
C LEU A 125 16.45 -25.45 -5.43
N PRO A 126 16.80 -26.73 -5.70
CA PRO A 126 17.31 -27.11 -7.00
C PRO A 126 16.20 -27.10 -8.05
N PRO A 127 16.55 -27.06 -9.35
CA PRO A 127 15.60 -27.35 -10.41
C PRO A 127 15.05 -28.77 -10.26
N LYS A 128 13.87 -29.00 -10.87
CA LYS A 128 13.32 -30.38 -10.95
C LYS A 128 14.19 -31.30 -11.79
N GLU A 129 13.92 -32.59 -11.74
CA GLU A 129 14.68 -33.61 -12.50
C GLU A 129 14.67 -33.39 -14.02
N ASP A 130 13.60 -32.77 -14.55
CA ASP A 130 13.45 -32.40 -15.96
C ASP A 130 14.12 -31.07 -16.33
N GLY A 131 14.77 -30.42 -15.37
CA GLY A 131 15.42 -29.12 -15.52
C GLY A 131 14.48 -27.91 -15.40
N SER A 132 13.18 -28.09 -15.15
CA SER A 132 12.25 -27.00 -14.92
C SER A 132 12.46 -26.36 -13.55
N LEU A 133 11.88 -25.15 -13.36
CA LEU A 133 11.96 -24.39 -12.10
C LEU A 133 11.33 -25.16 -10.93
N PRO A 134 11.71 -24.85 -9.68
CA PRO A 134 11.23 -25.56 -8.49
C PRO A 134 9.71 -25.64 -8.37
N THR A 135 9.00 -24.58 -8.75
CA THR A 135 7.55 -24.60 -8.93
C THR A 135 7.14 -23.81 -10.18
N ASN A 136 5.88 -23.98 -10.61
CA ASN A 136 5.31 -23.23 -11.74
C ASN A 136 4.76 -21.84 -11.36
N TRP A 137 5.12 -21.31 -10.19
CA TRP A 137 4.60 -20.02 -9.71
C TRP A 137 5.10 -18.86 -10.54
N VAL A 138 4.21 -17.87 -10.67
CA VAL A 138 4.44 -16.64 -11.45
C VAL A 138 4.63 -15.47 -10.51
N SER A 139 5.63 -14.63 -10.79
CA SER A 139 5.85 -13.39 -10.06
C SER A 139 4.65 -12.43 -10.22
N LYS A 140 4.35 -11.67 -9.17
CA LYS A 140 3.33 -10.60 -9.19
C LYS A 140 3.64 -9.51 -10.22
N PHE A 141 4.91 -9.34 -10.57
CA PHE A 141 5.40 -8.35 -11.55
C PHE A 141 5.70 -8.96 -12.93
N GLY A 142 5.25 -10.21 -13.16
CA GLY A 142 5.43 -10.93 -14.41
C GLY A 142 6.66 -11.84 -14.43
N GLY A 143 6.62 -12.86 -15.26
CA GLY A 143 7.66 -13.87 -15.34
C GLY A 143 7.64 -14.89 -14.19
N PRO A 144 8.66 -15.77 -14.09
CA PRO A 144 8.71 -16.81 -13.06
C PRO A 144 9.01 -16.24 -11.67
N ALA A 145 8.46 -16.88 -10.62
CA ALA A 145 8.72 -16.54 -9.22
C ALA A 145 10.04 -17.11 -8.68
N TRP A 146 10.92 -17.61 -9.54
CA TRP A 146 12.20 -18.20 -9.18
C TRP A 146 13.34 -17.57 -9.99
N ALA A 147 14.41 -17.20 -9.32
CA ALA A 147 15.61 -16.67 -9.96
C ALA A 147 16.86 -17.49 -9.56
N PRO A 148 17.89 -17.58 -10.45
CA PRO A 148 19.13 -18.30 -10.13
C PRO A 148 19.85 -17.71 -8.91
N PHE A 149 20.28 -18.57 -7.99
CA PHE A 149 21.06 -18.19 -6.82
C PHE A 149 22.57 -18.29 -7.12
N GLY A 150 23.10 -17.23 -7.72
CA GLY A 150 24.48 -17.20 -8.21
C GLY A 150 24.79 -18.37 -9.14
N ASP A 151 25.99 -18.93 -9.02
CA ASP A 151 26.46 -20.08 -9.81
C ASP A 151 26.30 -21.42 -9.05
N THR A 152 25.44 -21.47 -8.03
CA THR A 152 25.27 -22.66 -7.16
C THR A 152 24.44 -23.78 -7.77
N GLY A 153 23.71 -23.50 -8.86
CA GLY A 153 22.72 -24.42 -9.43
C GLY A 153 21.37 -24.42 -8.68
N LEU A 154 21.24 -23.64 -7.63
CA LEU A 154 19.97 -23.44 -6.91
C LEU A 154 19.21 -22.23 -7.44
N TYR A 155 17.92 -22.17 -7.09
CA TYR A 155 17.06 -21.04 -7.32
C TYR A 155 16.52 -20.52 -5.98
N TYR A 156 16.35 -19.20 -5.87
CA TYR A 156 15.64 -18.59 -4.74
C TYR A 156 14.26 -18.10 -5.16
N LEU A 157 13.32 -18.15 -4.22
CA LEU A 157 11.96 -17.66 -4.42
C LEU A 157 11.93 -16.12 -4.42
N CYS A 158 11.18 -15.54 -5.37
CA CYS A 158 10.96 -14.10 -5.51
C CYS A 158 9.54 -13.85 -6.06
N LEU A 159 8.57 -13.71 -5.15
CA LEU A 159 7.16 -13.52 -5.52
C LEU A 159 6.86 -12.18 -6.16
N TYR A 160 7.76 -11.19 -6.02
CA TYR A 160 7.65 -9.85 -6.59
C TYR A 160 8.71 -9.61 -7.66
N ASP A 161 9.59 -8.65 -7.51
CA ASP A 161 10.71 -8.52 -8.45
C ASP A 161 11.79 -9.57 -8.18
N ARG A 162 12.48 -9.98 -9.23
CA ARG A 162 13.63 -10.91 -9.11
C ARG A 162 14.74 -10.40 -8.18
N THR A 163 14.73 -9.13 -7.81
CA THR A 163 15.67 -8.53 -6.87
C THR A 163 15.13 -8.44 -5.44
N GLN A 164 13.97 -9.05 -5.17
CA GLN A 164 13.31 -9.14 -3.87
C GLN A 164 13.21 -10.61 -3.46
N ALA A 165 14.15 -11.08 -2.65
CA ALA A 165 14.22 -12.51 -2.22
C ALA A 165 13.27 -12.75 -1.05
N ASP A 166 12.37 -13.72 -1.20
CA ASP A 166 11.40 -14.11 -0.16
C ASP A 166 12.08 -14.75 1.04
N LEU A 167 11.76 -14.27 2.24
CA LEU A 167 12.29 -14.76 3.51
C LEU A 167 11.57 -16.04 3.96
N ASN A 168 12.36 -17.01 4.43
CA ASN A 168 11.88 -18.27 4.97
C ASN A 168 11.39 -18.10 6.42
N TRP A 169 10.13 -17.72 6.61
CA TRP A 169 9.52 -17.56 7.93
C TRP A 169 9.38 -18.87 8.74
N HIS A 170 9.60 -20.02 8.13
CA HIS A 170 9.71 -21.29 8.89
C HIS A 170 10.97 -21.31 9.76
N ASN A 171 12.01 -20.56 9.37
CA ASN A 171 13.20 -20.38 10.17
C ASN A 171 12.94 -19.45 11.38
N PRO A 172 13.10 -19.93 12.64
CA PRO A 172 12.89 -19.11 13.82
C PRO A 172 13.86 -17.92 13.93
N ALA A 173 15.05 -17.99 13.31
CA ALA A 173 15.98 -16.88 13.28
C ALA A 173 15.43 -15.71 12.43
N VAL A 174 14.77 -15.99 11.31
CA VAL A 174 14.08 -14.97 10.49
C VAL A 174 12.99 -14.29 11.30
N ARG A 175 12.16 -15.05 12.03
CA ARG A 175 11.10 -14.47 12.89
C ARG A 175 11.66 -13.60 14.01
N ALA A 176 12.78 -14.03 14.61
CA ALA A 176 13.47 -13.24 15.62
C ALA A 176 14.05 -11.93 15.04
N GLN A 177 14.62 -11.97 13.84
CA GLN A 177 15.08 -10.77 13.13
C GLN A 177 13.91 -9.81 12.82
N ALA A 178 12.79 -10.33 12.32
CA ALA A 178 11.60 -9.52 12.06
C ALA A 178 11.10 -8.80 13.34
N ALA A 179 11.02 -9.50 14.46
CA ALA A 179 10.68 -8.90 15.75
C ALA A 179 11.74 -7.88 16.20
N GLY A 180 13.02 -8.14 15.95
CA GLY A 180 14.12 -7.20 16.22
C GLY A 180 13.99 -5.89 15.46
N VAL A 181 13.65 -5.95 14.17
CA VAL A 181 13.39 -4.77 13.32
C VAL A 181 12.24 -3.94 13.87
N VAL A 182 11.09 -4.56 14.17
CA VAL A 182 9.94 -3.85 14.75
C VAL A 182 10.33 -3.19 16.09
N ASN A 183 11.04 -3.90 16.96
CA ASN A 183 11.48 -3.37 18.26
C ASN A 183 12.51 -2.25 18.12
N PHE A 184 13.39 -2.29 17.10
CA PHE A 184 14.28 -1.18 16.80
C PHE A 184 13.49 0.12 16.58
N TRP A 185 12.47 0.11 15.72
CA TRP A 185 11.65 1.28 15.45
C TRP A 185 10.76 1.67 16.63
N ARG A 186 10.30 0.71 17.43
CA ARG A 186 9.62 1.01 18.70
C ARG A 186 10.53 1.79 19.66
N SER A 187 11.82 1.45 19.69
CA SER A 187 12.81 2.20 20.51
C SER A 187 13.03 3.65 20.04
N LYS A 188 12.65 3.95 18.77
CA LYS A 188 12.68 5.28 18.16
C LYS A 188 11.36 6.05 18.30
N GLY A 189 10.41 5.55 19.11
CA GLY A 189 9.13 6.21 19.39
C GLY A 189 7.98 5.82 18.46
N VAL A 190 8.20 4.89 17.54
CA VAL A 190 7.13 4.35 16.66
C VAL A 190 6.27 3.39 17.46
N LYS A 191 4.95 3.51 17.33
CA LYS A 191 3.98 2.62 17.98
C LYS A 191 3.19 1.79 16.97
N ASP A 192 2.98 2.34 15.79
CA ASP A 192 2.04 1.82 14.82
C ASP A 192 2.78 1.24 13.61
N PHE A 193 2.26 0.13 13.04
CA PHE A 193 2.92 -0.58 11.94
C PHE A 193 1.92 -1.02 10.88
N ARG A 194 2.29 -0.77 9.63
CA ARG A 194 1.66 -1.39 8.46
C ARG A 194 2.57 -2.51 7.98
N PHE A 195 2.04 -3.71 7.88
CA PHE A 195 2.78 -4.87 7.41
C PHE A 195 2.43 -5.17 5.95
N ASP A 196 3.44 -5.04 5.10
CA ASP A 196 3.35 -5.28 3.67
C ASP A 196 3.11 -6.76 3.39
N VAL A 197 2.09 -7.07 2.57
CA VAL A 197 1.73 -8.41 2.09
C VAL A 197 1.87 -9.53 3.13
N ILE A 198 1.54 -9.24 4.36
CA ILE A 198 1.88 -10.07 5.52
C ILE A 198 1.24 -11.47 5.51
N ASN A 199 0.16 -11.68 4.76
CA ASN A 199 -0.48 -12.98 4.67
C ASN A 199 0.24 -13.98 3.76
N VAL A 200 1.37 -13.60 3.14
CA VAL A 200 2.17 -14.52 2.30
C VAL A 200 3.42 -15.05 3.02
N ILE A 201 3.67 -14.67 4.27
CA ILE A 201 4.85 -15.12 5.02
C ILE A 201 4.79 -16.60 5.42
N GLY A 202 3.60 -17.15 5.63
CA GLY A 202 3.38 -18.52 6.12
C GLY A 202 3.17 -19.54 4.98
N LYS A 203 4.04 -19.55 3.97
CA LYS A 203 3.95 -20.48 2.82
C LYS A 203 3.89 -21.93 3.27
N THR A 204 3.03 -22.75 2.65
CA THR A 204 2.91 -24.19 2.97
C THR A 204 4.11 -24.96 2.44
N LEU A 205 4.70 -25.82 3.26
CA LEU A 205 5.79 -26.71 2.85
C LEU A 205 5.30 -28.16 2.71
N PRO A 206 5.87 -28.93 1.76
CA PRO A 206 6.82 -28.50 0.72
C PRO A 206 6.17 -27.53 -0.29
N LEU A 207 6.99 -26.68 -0.92
CA LEU A 207 6.51 -25.84 -2.01
C LEU A 207 6.17 -26.71 -3.21
N GLU A 208 4.92 -26.67 -3.67
CA GLU A 208 4.40 -27.50 -4.75
C GLU A 208 3.88 -26.67 -5.92
N ASP A 209 3.79 -27.27 -7.09
CA ASP A 209 3.16 -26.66 -8.25
C ASP A 209 1.69 -26.31 -7.98
N ALA A 210 1.26 -25.18 -8.48
CA ALA A 210 -0.17 -24.92 -8.60
C ALA A 210 -0.81 -25.88 -9.61
N PRO A 211 -2.02 -26.39 -9.35
CA PRO A 211 -2.73 -27.22 -10.31
C PRO A 211 -2.89 -26.49 -11.66
N ALA A 212 -2.85 -27.24 -12.76
CA ALA A 212 -2.95 -26.69 -14.09
C ALA A 212 -4.23 -25.82 -14.25
N GLY A 213 -4.05 -24.57 -14.64
CA GLY A 213 -5.12 -23.61 -14.80
C GLY A 213 -5.68 -22.99 -13.51
N ALA A 214 -5.12 -23.35 -12.34
CA ALA A 214 -5.46 -22.72 -11.08
C ALA A 214 -4.64 -21.43 -10.88
N ASP A 215 -5.16 -20.55 -10.03
CA ASP A 215 -4.44 -19.37 -9.57
C ASP A 215 -3.37 -19.80 -8.54
N ASP A 216 -2.10 -19.60 -8.87
CA ASP A 216 -0.98 -19.99 -8.02
C ASP A 216 -0.93 -19.20 -6.69
N ARG A 217 -1.59 -18.04 -6.62
CA ARG A 217 -1.64 -17.22 -5.40
C ARG A 217 -2.20 -17.96 -4.20
N TYR A 218 -3.07 -18.94 -4.41
CA TYR A 218 -3.59 -19.80 -3.33
C TYR A 218 -2.54 -20.75 -2.73
N MET A 219 -1.40 -20.93 -3.39
CA MET A 219 -0.33 -21.81 -2.89
C MET A 219 0.51 -21.15 -1.78
N TYR A 220 0.46 -19.82 -1.68
CA TYR A 220 1.33 -19.07 -0.76
C TYR A 220 0.62 -17.98 0.06
N THR A 221 -0.69 -17.77 -0.13
CA THR A 221 -1.48 -16.83 0.68
C THR A 221 -2.25 -17.56 1.77
N ASP A 222 -2.42 -16.92 2.93
CA ASP A 222 -3.21 -17.42 4.07
C ASP A 222 -2.82 -18.85 4.50
N GLY A 223 -1.51 -19.17 4.44
CA GLY A 223 -1.00 -20.49 4.80
C GLY A 223 -1.27 -20.82 6.28
N PRO A 224 -1.27 -22.12 6.67
CA PRO A 224 -1.75 -22.56 7.98
C PRO A 224 -0.94 -22.01 9.16
N LEU A 225 0.33 -21.67 8.95
CA LEU A 225 1.23 -21.17 10.01
C LEU A 225 1.30 -19.63 10.10
N VAL A 226 0.66 -18.90 9.18
CA VAL A 226 0.75 -17.44 9.17
C VAL A 226 0.21 -16.82 10.45
N HIS A 227 -0.87 -17.35 10.99
CA HIS A 227 -1.46 -16.89 12.26
C HIS A 227 -0.54 -17.14 13.47
N ASP A 228 0.17 -18.28 13.49
CA ASP A 228 1.14 -18.57 14.55
C ASP A 228 2.32 -17.60 14.51
N TYR A 229 2.84 -17.31 13.30
CA TYR A 229 3.93 -16.37 13.11
C TYR A 229 3.54 -14.94 13.47
N LEU A 230 2.31 -14.53 13.15
CA LEU A 230 1.81 -13.21 13.54
C LEU A 230 1.62 -13.08 15.05
N ARG A 231 1.12 -14.11 15.73
CA ARG A 231 1.02 -14.10 17.19
C ARG A 231 2.40 -14.06 17.85
N GLU A 232 3.37 -14.80 17.31
CA GLU A 232 4.77 -14.77 17.78
C GLU A 232 5.35 -13.36 17.60
N LEU A 233 5.21 -12.75 16.40
CA LEU A 233 5.66 -11.39 16.11
C LEU A 233 5.00 -10.37 17.04
N SER A 234 3.68 -10.44 17.18
CA SER A 234 2.90 -9.56 18.06
C SER A 234 3.38 -9.65 19.50
N ALA A 235 3.47 -10.85 20.05
CA ALA A 235 3.90 -11.07 21.44
C ALA A 235 5.35 -10.62 21.70
N ALA A 236 6.23 -10.75 20.67
CA ALA A 236 7.64 -10.35 20.76
C ALA A 236 7.88 -8.86 20.52
N SER A 237 6.87 -8.11 20.04
CA SER A 237 7.06 -6.71 19.63
C SER A 237 5.86 -5.81 19.97
N PHE A 238 5.08 -5.40 18.98
CA PHE A 238 4.03 -4.37 19.10
C PHE A 238 2.88 -4.78 20.05
N GLY A 239 2.56 -6.05 20.18
CA GLY A 239 1.50 -6.53 21.08
C GLY A 239 1.77 -6.31 22.57
N GLN A 240 2.98 -5.87 22.92
CA GLN A 240 3.33 -5.45 24.28
C GLN A 240 2.80 -4.04 24.63
N ASP A 241 2.38 -3.25 23.63
CA ASP A 241 1.78 -1.94 23.81
C ASP A 241 0.28 -2.01 23.45
N PRO A 242 -0.64 -1.88 24.43
CA PRO A 242 -2.08 -1.96 24.18
C PRO A 242 -2.63 -0.81 23.31
N ASP A 243 -1.85 0.26 23.14
CA ASP A 243 -2.21 1.40 22.31
C ASP A 243 -1.61 1.32 20.89
N ALA A 244 -0.83 0.29 20.59
CA ALA A 244 -0.28 0.08 19.26
C ALA A 244 -1.38 -0.22 18.25
N MET A 245 -1.34 0.46 17.11
CA MET A 245 -2.23 0.21 15.97
C MET A 245 -1.48 -0.50 14.85
N THR A 246 -2.01 -1.62 14.40
CA THR A 246 -1.38 -2.40 13.33
C THR A 246 -2.35 -2.68 12.21
N VAL A 247 -1.86 -2.62 10.98
CA VAL A 247 -2.63 -2.96 9.79
C VAL A 247 -1.85 -3.92 8.90
N GLY A 248 -2.49 -5.00 8.48
CA GLY A 248 -1.92 -5.94 7.52
C GLY A 248 -2.46 -5.71 6.12
N GLU A 249 -1.57 -5.69 5.15
CA GLU A 249 -1.96 -5.77 3.75
C GLU A 249 -2.19 -7.23 3.36
N MET A 250 -3.41 -7.52 2.85
CA MET A 250 -3.80 -8.88 2.49
C MET A 250 -3.85 -9.06 0.99
N SER A 251 -3.03 -9.99 0.50
CA SER A 251 -3.02 -10.40 -0.90
C SER A 251 -3.94 -11.60 -1.11
N SER A 252 -4.87 -11.52 -2.08
CA SER A 252 -5.70 -12.66 -2.53
C SER A 252 -6.38 -13.45 -1.39
N THR A 253 -7.00 -12.75 -0.46
CA THR A 253 -7.58 -13.27 0.80
C THR A 253 -9.12 -13.37 0.74
N THR A 254 -9.73 -13.83 1.82
CA THR A 254 -11.19 -13.87 2.01
C THR A 254 -11.62 -13.04 3.23
N VAL A 255 -12.93 -12.80 3.36
CA VAL A 255 -13.50 -12.13 4.55
C VAL A 255 -13.21 -12.96 5.81
N GLU A 256 -13.36 -14.27 5.74
CA GLU A 256 -13.13 -15.20 6.85
C GLU A 256 -11.68 -15.17 7.33
N ALA A 257 -10.70 -15.19 6.40
CA ALA A 257 -9.29 -15.05 6.73
C ALA A 257 -9.00 -13.69 7.37
N CYS A 258 -9.55 -12.60 6.80
CA CYS A 258 -9.38 -11.25 7.33
C CYS A 258 -9.98 -11.05 8.72
N VAL A 259 -11.08 -11.72 9.04
CA VAL A 259 -11.60 -11.81 10.41
C VAL A 259 -10.58 -12.47 11.33
N GLY A 260 -9.94 -13.57 10.87
CA GLY A 260 -8.90 -14.26 11.64
C GLY A 260 -7.76 -13.32 12.04
N TYR A 261 -7.23 -12.56 11.09
CA TYR A 261 -6.12 -11.62 11.31
C TYR A 261 -6.44 -10.44 12.22
N SER A 262 -7.68 -9.94 12.18
CA SER A 262 -8.06 -8.67 12.83
C SER A 262 -9.08 -8.80 13.96
N ASN A 263 -9.44 -10.02 14.35
CA ASN A 263 -10.24 -10.21 15.57
C ASN A 263 -9.34 -10.03 16.80
N PRO A 264 -9.63 -9.09 17.70
CA PRO A 264 -8.79 -8.82 18.88
C PRO A 264 -8.54 -10.04 19.77
N ALA A 265 -9.45 -11.02 19.76
CA ALA A 265 -9.27 -12.26 20.55
C ALA A 265 -8.09 -13.12 20.06
N ASN A 266 -7.63 -12.93 18.84
CA ASN A 266 -6.53 -13.70 18.25
C ASN A 266 -5.15 -13.11 18.55
N GLY A 267 -5.07 -11.83 18.97
CA GLY A 267 -3.82 -11.18 19.37
C GLY A 267 -2.82 -10.98 18.20
N GLU A 268 -3.33 -10.80 16.98
CA GLU A 268 -2.52 -10.65 15.78
C GLU A 268 -2.43 -9.17 15.36
N LEU A 269 -3.36 -8.69 14.54
CA LEU A 269 -3.37 -7.34 13.99
C LEU A 269 -4.61 -6.58 14.44
N SER A 270 -4.53 -5.24 14.42
CA SER A 270 -5.69 -4.40 14.75
C SER A 270 -6.71 -4.35 13.61
N MET A 271 -6.25 -4.36 12.36
CA MET A 271 -7.08 -4.25 11.17
C MET A 271 -6.36 -4.79 9.93
N VAL A 272 -7.09 -4.88 8.82
CA VAL A 272 -6.55 -5.35 7.54
C VAL A 272 -7.04 -4.52 6.36
N PHE A 273 -6.17 -4.35 5.35
CA PHE A 273 -6.55 -3.88 4.02
C PHE A 273 -7.04 -5.03 3.15
N SER A 274 -8.10 -4.79 2.39
CA SER A 274 -8.56 -5.66 1.32
C SER A 274 -8.68 -4.85 0.02
N PHE A 275 -8.31 -5.44 -1.11
CA PHE A 275 -8.32 -4.79 -2.41
C PHE A 275 -9.51 -5.18 -3.30
N HIS A 276 -10.46 -5.96 -2.78
CA HIS A 276 -11.56 -6.53 -3.57
C HIS A 276 -12.43 -5.45 -4.22
N HIS A 277 -12.73 -4.36 -3.49
CA HIS A 277 -13.51 -3.24 -3.99
C HIS A 277 -12.82 -2.49 -5.14
N LEU A 278 -11.50 -2.59 -5.26
CA LEU A 278 -10.72 -1.95 -6.34
C LEU A 278 -10.57 -2.82 -7.59
N LYS A 279 -11.04 -4.08 -7.56
CA LYS A 279 -10.92 -5.01 -8.70
C LYS A 279 -12.18 -5.06 -9.59
N VAL A 280 -13.13 -4.17 -9.38
CA VAL A 280 -14.42 -4.14 -10.10
C VAL A 280 -14.35 -3.64 -11.53
N ASP A 281 -13.18 -3.22 -11.98
CA ASP A 281 -12.84 -2.85 -13.36
C ASP A 281 -11.73 -3.75 -13.94
N TYR A 282 -11.58 -4.97 -13.38
CA TYR A 282 -10.70 -6.02 -13.91
C TYR A 282 -11.51 -7.03 -14.72
N ALA A 283 -11.21 -7.17 -16.02
CA ALA A 283 -11.85 -8.19 -16.82
C ALA A 283 -11.31 -9.58 -16.43
N ASN A 284 -12.21 -10.47 -16.00
CA ASN A 284 -11.86 -11.84 -15.58
C ASN A 284 -10.75 -11.90 -14.50
N GLY A 285 -10.71 -10.90 -13.62
CA GLY A 285 -9.71 -10.82 -12.56
C GLY A 285 -8.33 -10.32 -12.99
N ALA A 286 -8.13 -10.00 -14.29
CA ALA A 286 -6.85 -9.49 -14.81
C ALA A 286 -6.74 -7.97 -14.62
N LYS A 287 -5.68 -7.52 -13.93
CA LYS A 287 -5.40 -6.10 -13.68
C LYS A 287 -5.23 -5.30 -14.97
N TRP A 288 -4.43 -5.83 -15.89
CA TRP A 288 -4.04 -5.14 -17.11
C TRP A 288 -5.10 -5.26 -18.21
N THR A 289 -6.28 -4.72 -17.89
CA THR A 289 -7.44 -4.64 -18.79
C THR A 289 -8.12 -3.29 -18.65
N ARG A 290 -8.85 -2.87 -19.66
CA ARG A 290 -9.57 -1.61 -19.68
C ARG A 290 -11.05 -1.85 -19.93
N VAL A 291 -11.80 -1.97 -18.83
CA VAL A 291 -13.26 -2.10 -18.84
C VAL A 291 -13.88 -1.10 -17.87
N PRO A 292 -15.10 -0.65 -18.09
CA PRO A 292 -15.83 0.16 -17.11
C PRO A 292 -15.96 -0.62 -15.79
N TYR A 293 -15.90 0.09 -14.65
CA TYR A 293 -16.11 -0.56 -13.37
C TYR A 293 -17.57 -1.00 -13.18
N ASP A 294 -17.74 -2.14 -12.52
CA ASP A 294 -19.05 -2.66 -12.15
C ASP A 294 -19.51 -2.03 -10.83
N PHE A 295 -20.38 -1.02 -10.93
CA PHE A 295 -20.93 -0.34 -9.76
C PHE A 295 -21.75 -1.26 -8.86
N ALA A 296 -22.49 -2.22 -9.42
CA ALA A 296 -23.28 -3.17 -8.65
C ALA A 296 -22.37 -4.11 -7.85
N ALA A 297 -21.28 -4.59 -8.47
CA ALA A 297 -20.25 -5.38 -7.80
C ALA A 297 -19.54 -4.56 -6.71
N LEU A 298 -19.17 -3.31 -6.98
CA LEU A 298 -18.55 -2.42 -6.00
C LEU A 298 -19.41 -2.29 -4.73
N LYS A 299 -20.69 -1.97 -4.91
CA LYS A 299 -21.64 -1.84 -3.79
C LYS A 299 -21.82 -3.16 -3.03
N ARG A 300 -21.91 -4.27 -3.74
CA ARG A 300 -22.02 -5.61 -3.12
C ARG A 300 -20.79 -5.94 -2.30
N ILE A 301 -19.59 -5.73 -2.83
CA ILE A 301 -18.33 -6.04 -2.16
C ILE A 301 -18.16 -5.18 -0.90
N LEU A 302 -18.37 -3.87 -0.98
CA LEU A 302 -18.30 -2.99 0.19
C LEU A 302 -19.26 -3.44 1.31
N ASN A 303 -20.48 -3.84 0.95
CA ASN A 303 -21.46 -4.32 1.92
C ASN A 303 -21.09 -5.69 2.50
N GLU A 304 -20.64 -6.63 1.68
CA GLU A 304 -20.19 -7.97 2.07
C GLU A 304 -19.02 -7.89 3.07
N TRP A 305 -18.01 -7.09 2.76
CA TRP A 305 -16.86 -6.90 3.65
C TRP A 305 -17.25 -6.19 4.95
N ALA A 306 -18.07 -5.14 4.90
CA ALA A 306 -18.53 -4.45 6.10
C ALA A 306 -19.32 -5.38 7.04
N LEU A 307 -20.24 -6.16 6.50
CA LEU A 307 -21.09 -7.07 7.28
C LEU A 307 -20.33 -8.32 7.75
N GLY A 308 -19.51 -8.92 6.90
CA GLY A 308 -18.73 -10.11 7.25
C GLY A 308 -17.70 -9.83 8.34
N MET A 309 -16.94 -8.76 8.22
CA MET A 309 -15.99 -8.33 9.24
C MET A 309 -16.69 -7.96 10.55
N GLN A 310 -17.86 -7.32 10.49
CA GLN A 310 -18.64 -7.06 11.70
C GLN A 310 -19.13 -8.34 12.37
N ALA A 311 -19.65 -9.29 11.59
CA ALA A 311 -20.19 -10.55 12.11
C ALA A 311 -19.11 -11.40 12.77
N GLY A 312 -17.89 -11.42 12.20
CA GLY A 312 -16.75 -12.16 12.72
C GLY A 312 -15.94 -11.43 13.80
N GLY A 313 -16.25 -10.16 14.10
CA GLY A 313 -15.50 -9.36 15.07
C GLY A 313 -14.19 -8.79 14.54
N GLY A 314 -13.94 -8.85 13.23
CA GLY A 314 -12.78 -8.26 12.57
C GLY A 314 -12.94 -6.75 12.33
N TRP A 315 -11.87 -6.09 11.85
CA TRP A 315 -11.83 -4.66 11.57
C TRP A 315 -11.19 -4.34 10.22
N ASN A 316 -11.85 -3.48 9.42
CA ASN A 316 -11.35 -3.04 8.11
C ASN A 316 -10.54 -1.76 8.22
N ALA A 317 -9.42 -1.68 7.52
CA ALA A 317 -8.82 -0.45 7.05
C ALA A 317 -9.48 -0.05 5.73
N LEU A 318 -10.07 1.14 5.67
CA LEU A 318 -10.88 1.62 4.53
C LEU A 318 -10.10 2.64 3.72
N PHE A 319 -10.02 2.47 2.41
CA PHE A 319 -9.31 3.37 1.52
C PHE A 319 -9.87 3.36 0.10
N TRP A 320 -9.65 4.42 -0.64
CA TRP A 320 -9.83 4.49 -2.09
C TRP A 320 -8.52 4.53 -2.83
N ASN A 321 -7.55 5.26 -2.30
CA ASN A 321 -6.23 5.46 -2.91
C ASN A 321 -5.14 4.94 -1.98
N ASN A 322 -4.05 4.50 -2.57
CA ASN A 322 -2.76 4.31 -1.95
C ASN A 322 -1.68 4.48 -3.03
N HIS A 323 -0.44 4.25 -2.70
CA HIS A 323 0.71 4.36 -3.61
C HIS A 323 0.73 3.29 -4.72
N ASP A 324 -0.17 2.29 -4.70
CA ASP A 324 -0.25 1.19 -5.66
C ASP A 324 -1.51 1.21 -6.53
N GLN A 325 -2.36 2.20 -6.36
CA GLN A 325 -3.62 2.30 -7.09
C GLN A 325 -3.74 3.65 -7.81
N PRO A 326 -4.26 3.69 -9.05
CA PRO A 326 -4.63 4.95 -9.70
C PRO A 326 -5.58 5.78 -8.85
N ARG A 327 -5.61 7.09 -9.06
CA ARG A 327 -6.50 7.99 -8.32
C ARG A 327 -7.96 7.60 -8.49
N ALA A 328 -8.64 7.36 -7.39
CA ALA A 328 -10.02 6.87 -7.37
C ALA A 328 -11.02 7.83 -8.03
N ILE A 329 -10.76 9.13 -7.98
CA ILE A 329 -11.61 10.15 -8.59
C ILE A 329 -11.70 9.99 -10.13
N ASP A 330 -10.58 9.60 -10.78
CA ASP A 330 -10.56 9.31 -12.23
C ASP A 330 -11.13 7.94 -12.56
N ARG A 331 -11.13 7.04 -11.59
CA ARG A 331 -11.50 5.63 -11.79
C ARG A 331 -12.97 5.36 -11.51
N PHE A 332 -13.53 5.97 -10.46
CA PHE A 332 -14.87 5.66 -9.94
C PHE A 332 -15.83 6.85 -9.96
N ALA A 333 -15.40 8.01 -10.46
CA ALA A 333 -16.21 9.23 -10.45
C ALA A 333 -15.96 10.08 -11.70
N ASP A 334 -16.50 11.30 -11.76
CA ASP A 334 -16.29 12.25 -12.85
C ASP A 334 -15.44 13.43 -12.38
N ALA A 335 -14.12 13.28 -12.51
CA ALA A 335 -13.16 14.31 -12.14
C ALA A 335 -13.18 15.54 -13.07
N VAL A 336 -13.83 15.46 -14.22
CA VAL A 336 -13.87 16.54 -15.22
C VAL A 336 -15.05 17.48 -15.01
N SER A 337 -16.27 16.91 -14.91
CA SER A 337 -17.50 17.68 -14.82
C SER A 337 -17.89 17.99 -13.39
N TYR A 338 -17.58 17.10 -12.43
CA TYR A 338 -18.04 17.15 -11.04
C TYR A 338 -16.90 16.87 -10.06
N HIS A 339 -15.78 17.57 -10.19
CA HIS A 339 -14.57 17.30 -9.43
C HIS A 339 -14.76 17.35 -7.91
N VAL A 340 -15.37 18.42 -7.39
CA VAL A 340 -15.58 18.61 -5.94
C VAL A 340 -16.57 17.58 -5.40
N GLU A 341 -17.70 17.43 -6.10
CA GLU A 341 -18.76 16.49 -5.73
C GLU A 341 -18.26 15.05 -5.75
N SER A 342 -17.45 14.70 -6.75
CA SER A 342 -16.82 13.38 -6.90
C SER A 342 -15.87 13.07 -5.74
N ALA A 343 -14.95 13.98 -5.44
CA ALA A 343 -14.01 13.80 -4.33
C ALA A 343 -14.74 13.71 -2.99
N THR A 344 -15.72 14.59 -2.76
CA THR A 344 -16.51 14.61 -1.50
C THR A 344 -17.37 13.36 -1.34
N MET A 345 -17.96 12.85 -2.43
CA MET A 345 -18.73 11.62 -2.43
C MET A 345 -17.85 10.41 -2.04
N LEU A 346 -16.69 10.26 -2.68
CA LEU A 346 -15.76 9.16 -2.39
C LEU A 346 -15.29 9.21 -0.94
N ALA A 347 -14.88 10.38 -0.45
CA ALA A 347 -14.49 10.57 0.93
C ALA A 347 -15.63 10.21 1.91
N THR A 348 -16.85 10.64 1.62
CA THR A 348 -18.02 10.34 2.46
C THR A 348 -18.23 8.85 2.62
N ILE A 349 -18.01 8.05 1.57
CA ILE A 349 -18.19 6.60 1.61
C ILE A 349 -17.24 5.97 2.63
N ILE A 350 -15.93 6.22 2.55
CA ILE A 350 -14.96 5.56 3.45
C ILE A 350 -15.06 6.08 4.89
N HIS A 351 -15.43 7.34 5.10
CA HIS A 351 -15.57 7.91 6.44
C HIS A 351 -16.86 7.50 7.15
N LEU A 352 -17.89 7.03 6.44
CA LEU A 352 -19.15 6.60 7.03
C LEU A 352 -19.35 5.08 7.10
N LEU A 353 -18.47 4.29 6.48
CA LEU A 353 -18.46 2.84 6.61
C LEU A 353 -17.81 2.41 7.93
N ARG A 354 -18.09 1.17 8.35
CA ARG A 354 -17.47 0.57 9.54
C ARG A 354 -16.02 0.17 9.23
N GLY A 355 -15.07 0.90 9.78
CA GLY A 355 -13.63 0.68 9.61
C GLY A 355 -12.84 1.93 9.97
N THR A 356 -11.52 1.87 9.90
CA THR A 356 -10.63 3.02 10.05
C THR A 356 -10.31 3.60 8.67
N PRO A 357 -10.65 4.89 8.40
CA PRO A 357 -10.33 5.53 7.12
C PRO A 357 -8.83 5.79 6.98
N TYR A 358 -8.31 5.49 5.79
CA TYR A 358 -6.97 5.84 5.35
C TYR A 358 -7.08 6.82 4.18
N VAL A 359 -6.52 8.00 4.34
CA VAL A 359 -6.52 9.07 3.34
C VAL A 359 -5.12 9.15 2.74
N TYR A 360 -5.00 8.92 1.45
CA TYR A 360 -3.71 9.02 0.77
C TYR A 360 -3.40 10.45 0.36
N MET A 361 -2.15 10.90 0.51
CA MET A 361 -1.72 12.26 0.18
C MET A 361 -2.25 12.72 -1.18
N GLY A 362 -2.82 13.92 -1.22
CA GLY A 362 -3.44 14.49 -2.41
C GLY A 362 -4.91 14.10 -2.63
N GLU A 363 -5.43 13.09 -1.93
CA GLU A 363 -6.85 12.75 -1.96
C GLU A 363 -7.70 13.87 -1.35
N GLU A 364 -7.21 14.47 -0.27
CA GLU A 364 -7.84 15.58 0.44
C GLU A 364 -7.97 16.87 -0.38
N ILE A 365 -7.23 16.97 -1.47
CA ILE A 365 -7.30 18.07 -2.43
C ILE A 365 -7.79 17.63 -3.82
N GLY A 366 -8.24 16.37 -3.95
CA GLY A 366 -8.79 15.83 -5.19
C GLY A 366 -7.77 15.68 -6.32
N MET A 367 -6.53 15.29 -6.03
CA MET A 367 -5.53 15.00 -7.08
C MET A 367 -6.02 13.92 -8.03
N THR A 368 -5.74 14.11 -9.32
CA THR A 368 -6.11 13.22 -10.43
C THR A 368 -4.90 12.47 -10.98
N ASP A 369 -5.13 11.47 -11.82
CA ASP A 369 -4.08 10.77 -12.56
C ASP A 369 -3.32 11.72 -13.49
N PRO A 370 -2.02 11.48 -13.76
CA PRO A 370 -1.24 12.30 -14.68
C PRO A 370 -1.66 12.08 -16.13
N ALA A 371 -1.60 13.16 -16.92
CA ALA A 371 -1.81 13.08 -18.36
C ALA A 371 -0.53 12.62 -19.07
N TYR A 372 0.01 11.46 -18.71
CA TYR A 372 1.19 10.86 -19.37
C TYR A 372 0.84 10.43 -20.79
N ARG A 373 1.83 10.49 -21.69
CA ARG A 373 1.62 10.30 -23.14
C ARG A 373 2.31 9.08 -23.71
N SER A 374 3.27 8.52 -22.96
CA SER A 374 4.04 7.37 -23.41
C SER A 374 4.49 6.51 -22.22
N ILE A 375 4.94 5.29 -22.49
CA ILE A 375 5.44 4.38 -21.45
C ILE A 375 6.73 4.91 -20.79
N GLU A 376 7.48 5.75 -21.47
CA GLU A 376 8.72 6.38 -20.98
C GLU A 376 8.43 7.39 -19.86
N ASP A 377 7.21 7.89 -19.73
CA ASP A 377 6.78 8.75 -18.62
C ASP A 377 6.65 7.98 -17.29
N TYR A 378 6.55 6.64 -17.34
CA TYR A 378 6.44 5.77 -16.17
C TYR A 378 7.80 5.23 -15.76
N VAL A 379 8.08 5.20 -14.45
CA VAL A 379 9.31 4.61 -13.89
C VAL A 379 9.05 3.25 -13.26
N ASP A 380 7.80 3.00 -12.85
CA ASP A 380 7.38 1.78 -12.19
C ASP A 380 7.65 0.52 -13.01
N ILE A 381 8.31 -0.46 -12.38
CA ILE A 381 8.71 -1.71 -13.02
C ILE A 381 7.51 -2.56 -13.44
N GLU A 382 6.45 -2.60 -12.61
CA GLU A 382 5.23 -3.36 -12.91
C GLU A 382 4.55 -2.83 -14.19
N ALA A 383 4.43 -1.50 -14.32
CA ALA A 383 3.85 -0.85 -15.48
C ALA A 383 4.65 -1.13 -16.77
N ARG A 384 5.97 -1.04 -16.67
CA ARG A 384 6.88 -1.30 -17.82
C ARG A 384 6.87 -2.76 -18.23
N ASN A 385 6.83 -3.69 -17.29
CA ASN A 385 6.74 -5.12 -17.60
C ASN A 385 5.39 -5.45 -18.23
N ALA A 386 4.29 -4.94 -17.69
CA ALA A 386 2.96 -5.14 -18.25
C ALA A 386 2.87 -4.61 -19.70
N TYR A 387 3.43 -3.45 -19.99
CA TYR A 387 3.47 -2.93 -21.37
C TYR A 387 4.23 -3.86 -22.31
N LYS A 388 5.38 -4.38 -21.87
CA LYS A 388 6.18 -5.35 -22.66
C LYS A 388 5.41 -6.65 -22.91
N GLU A 389 4.77 -7.19 -21.88
CA GLU A 389 3.99 -8.43 -22.00
C GLU A 389 2.77 -8.26 -22.91
N LEU A 390 2.01 -7.18 -22.76
CA LEU A 390 0.85 -6.89 -23.61
C LEU A 390 1.26 -6.75 -25.10
N THR A 391 2.33 -6.01 -25.36
CA THR A 391 2.82 -5.82 -26.76
C THR A 391 3.43 -7.11 -27.31
N ALA A 392 4.18 -7.88 -26.52
CA ALA A 392 4.68 -9.18 -26.93
C ALA A 392 3.55 -10.20 -27.18
N GLY A 393 2.42 -10.06 -26.45
CA GLY A 393 1.19 -10.82 -26.68
C GLY A 393 0.37 -10.37 -27.89
N GLY A 394 0.86 -9.38 -28.67
CA GLY A 394 0.26 -8.92 -29.93
C GLY A 394 -0.74 -7.76 -29.78
N MET A 395 -0.85 -7.15 -28.58
CA MET A 395 -1.65 -5.92 -28.43
C MET A 395 -0.95 -4.75 -29.10
N GLU A 396 -1.71 -3.92 -29.83
CA GLU A 396 -1.19 -2.70 -30.44
C GLU A 396 -0.58 -1.77 -29.39
N PRO A 397 0.60 -1.15 -29.65
CA PRO A 397 1.31 -0.34 -28.64
C PRO A 397 0.47 0.79 -28.01
N GLN A 398 -0.39 1.43 -28.80
CA GLN A 398 -1.27 2.50 -28.28
C GLN A 398 -2.35 1.95 -27.35
N GLU A 399 -2.88 0.76 -27.65
CA GLU A 399 -3.86 0.09 -26.80
C GLU A 399 -3.20 -0.41 -25.51
N ALA A 400 -2.05 -1.07 -25.61
CA ALA A 400 -1.26 -1.50 -24.45
C ALA A 400 -0.93 -0.31 -23.52
N PHE A 401 -0.51 0.82 -24.11
CA PHE A 401 -0.28 2.03 -23.33
C PHE A 401 -1.57 2.56 -22.68
N ALA A 402 -2.71 2.54 -23.35
CA ALA A 402 -3.98 2.97 -22.77
C ALA A 402 -4.42 2.09 -21.59
N VAL A 403 -4.16 0.78 -21.65
CA VAL A 403 -4.37 -0.17 -20.56
C VAL A 403 -3.45 0.19 -19.38
N VAL A 404 -2.14 0.29 -19.61
CA VAL A 404 -1.15 0.60 -18.55
C VAL A 404 -1.47 1.95 -17.91
N ARG A 405 -1.72 2.99 -18.70
CA ARG A 405 -2.08 4.32 -18.19
C ARG A 405 -3.28 4.30 -17.24
N SER A 406 -4.23 3.40 -17.45
CA SER A 406 -5.43 3.32 -16.59
C SER A 406 -5.21 2.58 -15.26
N LYS A 407 -4.07 1.90 -15.07
CA LYS A 407 -3.84 0.97 -13.95
C LYS A 407 -2.50 1.15 -13.24
N ALA A 408 -1.58 1.94 -13.81
CA ALA A 408 -0.21 2.07 -13.31
C ALA A 408 -0.16 2.73 -11.92
N ARG A 409 0.74 2.24 -11.07
CA ARG A 409 0.98 2.74 -9.70
C ARG A 409 1.49 4.18 -9.69
N ASP A 410 2.31 4.57 -10.64
CA ASP A 410 2.84 5.94 -10.74
C ASP A 410 1.77 7.02 -10.88
N ASN A 411 0.56 6.65 -11.27
CA ASN A 411 -0.56 7.58 -11.32
C ASN A 411 -0.84 8.22 -9.94
N ALA A 412 -0.67 7.45 -8.85
CA ALA A 412 -0.82 7.94 -7.51
C ALA A 412 0.50 8.51 -6.91
N ARG A 413 1.66 8.16 -7.49
CA ARG A 413 2.99 8.52 -6.98
C ARG A 413 3.50 9.88 -7.46
N THR A 414 2.68 10.61 -8.22
CA THR A 414 3.03 11.98 -8.67
C THR A 414 3.21 12.93 -7.49
N PRO A 415 4.14 13.92 -7.61
CA PRO A 415 4.42 14.87 -6.54
C PRO A 415 3.17 15.61 -6.03
N MET A 416 3.12 15.78 -4.71
CA MET A 416 2.06 16.52 -4.02
C MET A 416 1.95 17.96 -4.53
N GLN A 417 0.73 18.45 -4.71
CA GLN A 417 0.47 19.76 -5.30
C GLN A 417 0.22 20.83 -4.22
N TRP A 418 1.31 21.42 -3.74
CA TRP A 418 1.26 22.46 -2.71
C TRP A 418 0.90 23.83 -3.25
N ASN A 419 1.24 24.10 -4.51
CA ASN A 419 1.10 25.43 -5.11
C ASN A 419 0.82 25.30 -6.61
N ALA A 420 -0.10 26.15 -7.08
CA ALA A 420 -0.49 26.23 -8.49
C ALA A 420 0.48 27.04 -9.37
N GLU A 421 1.30 27.88 -8.76
CA GLU A 421 1.97 28.99 -9.43
C GLU A 421 3.45 28.71 -9.75
N VAL A 422 4.05 27.70 -9.12
CA VAL A 422 5.47 27.38 -9.28
C VAL A 422 5.69 26.05 -9.99
N PRO A 423 6.81 25.91 -10.74
CA PRO A 423 7.22 24.63 -11.30
C PRO A 423 7.30 23.55 -10.20
N GLY A 424 7.02 22.29 -10.55
CA GLY A 424 7.01 21.21 -9.56
C GLY A 424 5.82 21.24 -8.60
N ALA A 425 4.83 22.10 -8.84
CA ALA A 425 3.63 22.25 -8.00
C ALA A 425 3.98 22.59 -6.52
N GLY A 426 5.16 23.15 -6.27
CA GLY A 426 5.66 23.47 -4.94
C GLY A 426 6.16 22.27 -4.13
N SER A 427 6.22 21.07 -4.71
CA SER A 427 6.81 19.90 -4.06
C SER A 427 8.33 19.98 -3.99
N THR A 428 8.95 20.56 -5.00
CA THR A 428 10.41 20.73 -5.11
C THR A 428 10.76 22.05 -5.79
N THR A 429 11.99 22.54 -5.58
CA THR A 429 12.62 23.61 -6.35
C THR A 429 13.47 23.08 -7.51
N GLY A 430 13.76 21.78 -7.52
CA GLY A 430 14.50 21.07 -8.55
C GLY A 430 13.60 20.44 -9.62
N ARG A 431 14.16 19.49 -10.35
CA ARG A 431 13.41 18.67 -11.30
C ARG A 431 12.75 17.48 -10.55
N PRO A 432 11.42 17.42 -10.47
CA PRO A 432 10.75 16.30 -9.81
C PRO A 432 11.13 14.95 -10.40
N TRP A 433 11.28 13.92 -9.58
CA TRP A 433 11.56 12.54 -10.00
C TRP A 433 10.47 11.94 -10.89
N LEU A 434 9.21 12.31 -10.66
CA LEU A 434 8.09 12.10 -11.56
C LEU A 434 7.48 13.45 -11.96
N ARG A 435 6.97 13.52 -13.19
CA ARG A 435 6.30 14.73 -13.65
C ARG A 435 4.98 14.94 -12.89
N PRO A 436 4.78 16.12 -12.26
CA PRO A 436 3.54 16.43 -11.55
C PRO A 436 2.31 16.37 -12.46
N THR A 437 1.16 16.03 -11.88
CA THR A 437 -0.13 16.18 -12.55
C THR A 437 -0.48 17.66 -12.77
N ASN A 438 -1.28 17.94 -13.82
CA ASN A 438 -1.99 19.21 -14.01
C ASN A 438 -1.14 20.51 -14.03
N GLN A 439 -0.02 20.50 -14.70
CA GLN A 439 0.66 21.75 -15.06
C GLN A 439 -0.23 22.51 -16.05
N GLY A 440 -1.16 23.33 -15.56
CA GLY A 440 -1.87 24.24 -16.45
C GLY A 440 -3.37 24.46 -16.25
N GLY A 441 -3.94 24.38 -15.03
CA GLY A 441 -5.27 24.95 -14.93
C GLY A 441 -6.24 24.54 -13.84
N ARG A 442 -6.03 23.41 -13.16
CA ARG A 442 -6.86 23.03 -12.01
C ARG A 442 -5.94 22.47 -10.93
N GLN A 443 -5.38 23.38 -10.17
CA GLN A 443 -4.55 23.04 -9.02
C GLN A 443 -5.35 23.39 -7.78
N CYS A 444 -5.46 22.45 -6.85
CA CYS A 444 -6.03 22.74 -5.55
C CYS A 444 -5.05 23.61 -4.77
N ARG A 445 -5.53 24.72 -4.23
CA ARG A 445 -4.77 25.57 -3.32
C ARG A 445 -4.76 24.92 -1.95
N ALA A 446 -3.63 24.38 -1.54
CA ALA A 446 -3.45 23.99 -0.15
C ALA A 446 -3.70 25.21 0.77
N ARG A 447 -4.40 25.00 1.88
CA ARG A 447 -4.62 26.05 2.88
C ARG A 447 -3.27 26.55 3.41
N GLY A 448 -2.99 27.82 3.29
CA GLY A 448 -1.76 28.40 3.83
C GLY A 448 -1.48 29.84 3.44
N GLY A 449 -2.38 30.51 2.70
CA GLY A 449 -2.26 31.91 2.36
C GLY A 449 -3.62 32.60 2.27
N ALA A 450 -3.69 33.90 2.51
CA ALA A 450 -4.92 34.68 2.36
C ALA A 450 -5.46 34.53 0.91
N GLY A 451 -6.52 33.74 0.73
CA GLY A 451 -7.16 33.45 -0.56
C GLY A 451 -7.14 31.99 -1.02
N ALA A 452 -6.67 31.04 -0.18
CA ALA A 452 -6.73 29.61 -0.49
C ALA A 452 -8.17 29.09 -0.44
N ASP A 453 -8.60 28.29 -1.44
CA ASP A 453 -9.82 27.51 -1.35
C ASP A 453 -9.68 26.47 -0.21
N PRO A 454 -10.76 26.21 0.54
CA PRO A 454 -10.72 25.16 1.57
C PRO A 454 -10.39 23.80 0.93
N ALA A 455 -9.63 22.95 1.64
CA ALA A 455 -9.50 21.54 1.30
C ALA A 455 -10.88 20.95 1.04
N LEU A 456 -11.01 20.06 0.05
CA LEU A 456 -12.30 19.46 -0.32
C LEU A 456 -12.88 18.64 0.84
N LEU A 457 -12.01 18.10 1.70
CA LEU A 457 -12.40 17.46 2.94
C LEU A 457 -12.38 18.46 4.08
N PRO A 458 -13.45 18.55 4.91
CA PRO A 458 -13.47 19.44 6.05
C PRO A 458 -12.35 19.09 7.04
N ALA A 459 -11.76 20.13 7.65
CA ALA A 459 -10.69 19.99 8.66
C ALA A 459 -11.13 19.25 9.94
N SER A 460 -12.40 18.91 10.09
CA SER A 460 -12.95 18.10 11.18
C SER A 460 -13.61 16.86 10.58
N HIS A 461 -12.85 15.79 10.36
CA HIS A 461 -13.40 14.47 10.09
C HIS A 461 -14.00 13.83 11.36
N ARG A 462 -13.83 14.45 12.51
CA ARG A 462 -14.54 14.03 13.73
C ARG A 462 -16.01 14.37 13.54
N PRO A 463 -16.93 13.38 13.49
CA PRO A 463 -18.32 13.66 13.77
C PRO A 463 -18.31 14.45 15.08
N ALA A 464 -18.99 15.59 15.14
CA ALA A 464 -19.13 16.34 16.39
C ALA A 464 -19.34 15.33 17.50
N GLN A 465 -18.58 15.42 18.59
CA GLN A 465 -18.51 14.38 19.66
C GLN A 465 -19.87 13.90 20.19
N GLY A 466 -20.96 14.55 19.78
CA GLY A 466 -22.34 14.14 20.00
C GLY A 466 -22.97 13.25 18.95
N ALA A 467 -22.50 13.26 17.68
CA ALA A 467 -23.13 12.48 16.60
C ALA A 467 -22.62 11.03 16.54
N ALA A 468 -21.37 10.77 16.94
CA ALA A 468 -20.81 9.41 16.99
C ALA A 468 -21.55 8.50 18.01
N ARG A 469 -22.25 9.07 19.00
CA ARG A 469 -23.06 8.32 19.96
C ARG A 469 -24.37 7.77 19.40
N HIS A 470 -24.80 8.19 18.20
CA HIS A 470 -26.07 7.81 17.59
C HIS A 470 -25.93 7.01 16.29
N LEU A 471 -24.72 6.74 15.82
CA LEU A 471 -24.54 5.76 14.73
C LEU A 471 -24.92 4.37 15.27
N PRO A 472 -25.84 3.63 14.62
CA PRO A 472 -26.21 2.32 15.11
C PRO A 472 -24.97 1.43 15.13
N ARG A 473 -24.62 0.89 16.28
CA ARG A 473 -23.51 -0.06 16.48
C ARG A 473 -23.62 -1.34 15.63
N ARG A 474 -24.66 -1.47 14.82
CA ARG A 474 -24.90 -2.57 13.89
C ARG A 474 -25.40 -2.01 12.56
N LEU A 475 -24.66 -2.30 11.48
CA LEU A 475 -25.12 -2.05 10.13
C LEU A 475 -26.34 -2.93 9.86
N ARG A 476 -27.37 -2.37 9.29
CA ARG A 476 -28.45 -3.15 8.68
C ARG A 476 -28.11 -3.36 7.20
N PRO A 477 -28.42 -4.53 6.61
CA PRO A 477 -28.25 -4.74 5.18
C PRO A 477 -28.97 -3.63 4.42
N LEU A 478 -28.31 -3.05 3.43
CA LEU A 478 -28.99 -2.18 2.47
C LEU A 478 -30.00 -3.05 1.73
N PRO A 479 -31.27 -2.60 1.53
CA PRO A 479 -32.28 -3.40 0.89
C PRO A 479 -31.82 -3.85 -0.50
N HIS A 480 -31.77 -5.15 -0.72
CA HIS A 480 -31.61 -5.74 -2.04
C HIS A 480 -32.87 -5.45 -2.84
N GLY A 481 -32.74 -4.69 -3.93
CA GLY A 481 -33.77 -4.57 -4.95
C GLY A 481 -34.65 -3.34 -4.88
N ALA A 482 -34.13 -2.22 -5.35
CA ALA A 482 -34.95 -1.40 -6.23
C ALA A 482 -34.54 -1.79 -7.66
N ARG A 483 -35.30 -2.66 -8.30
CA ARG A 483 -35.24 -2.80 -9.75
C ARG A 483 -35.57 -1.42 -10.32
N GLY A 484 -34.54 -0.73 -10.82
CA GLY A 484 -34.69 0.54 -11.49
C GLY A 484 -35.70 0.37 -12.63
N ARG A 485 -36.75 1.16 -12.66
CA ARG A 485 -37.56 1.34 -13.86
C ARG A 485 -36.66 1.91 -14.95
N PRO A 486 -36.62 1.37 -16.16
CA PRO A 486 -35.93 2.00 -17.26
C PRO A 486 -36.71 3.25 -17.68
N GLY A 487 -36.09 4.37 -17.67
CA GLY A 487 -36.63 5.60 -18.21
C GLY A 487 -36.55 6.77 -17.24
N LEU A 488 -35.65 7.69 -17.57
CA LEU A 488 -35.54 9.11 -17.26
C LEU A 488 -34.12 9.46 -16.76
N TYR A 489 -33.20 9.54 -17.70
CA TYR A 489 -32.15 10.56 -17.68
C TYR A 489 -32.14 11.24 -19.05
N PRO A 490 -32.14 12.57 -19.11
CA PRO A 490 -31.87 13.32 -20.34
C PRO A 490 -30.39 13.23 -20.75
#